data_dcca7081a3c7c6a5abc391b730134e57
#
_entry.id   dcca7081a3c7c6a5abc391b730134e57
#
_cell.length_a   1.000
_cell.length_b   1.000
_cell.length_c   1.000
_cell.angle_alpha   90.00
_cell.angle_beta   90.00
_cell.angle_gamma   90.00
#
_symmetry.space_group_name_H-M   'P 1'
#
loop_
_entity.id
_entity.type
_entity.pdbx_description
1 polymer ?
#
loop_
_entity_poly.entity_id
_entity_poly.type
_entity_poly.pdbx_seq_one_letter_code
_entity_poly.pdbx_strand_id
1 'polypeptide(L)'
;MLFTLTDCNTNILDVFLRSVHSAAHRWSLILIIRVCRVVPSAMADSSMGTESADPNREEPYLYRGRIKYSPEEDARLERQHFWKIINAFRYYRTHVEERLKRCERQFRSLPRRHQQLLSGFLDKLAEIRRCMECNHEVLQAIVQNCTHMFENMEYDEDVGESQDNMRRAGPCSTFDMDKLKSTIKQFVRDWSEAGKAERDSCYMPIIEEIQKQFPPEKCDVSEVRVLVPGAGLGRLAWEIACLGYSCQGNEWSFFMLFSSNFVLNRCEEENAMTLYPWIHQFSNNKMSGDQTRAVTFPDINPHSLPPDSDFSMTAGDFLEVYTESNTWDCVATCFFIDTAHNVLEYIETIWNILKPGGVWVNLGPLLYHFENMANELSIELSYEEMKDAIMKCGFQLEVERESVLTTYTENERSMLKYLYDCVFFVARKPAALHSNSHCKDIKTSNCKELNNSVQKTTTT
;
A
#
# COMPACT_ATOMS: atom_id res chain seq x y z
N MET A 1 -8.25 -45.20 -24.28
CA MET A 1 -8.86 -44.68 -25.53
C MET A 1 -8.34 -43.27 -25.68
N LEU A 2 -7.35 -43.13 -26.55
CA LEU A 2 -6.73 -41.85 -26.92
C LEU A 2 -7.74 -40.99 -27.67
N PHE A 3 -7.80 -39.69 -27.40
CA PHE A 3 -8.15 -38.70 -28.41
C PHE A 3 -7.22 -37.48 -28.25
N THR A 4 -6.63 -37.20 -29.38
CA THR A 4 -5.60 -36.20 -29.68
C THR A 4 -6.15 -34.77 -29.65
N LEU A 5 -5.32 -33.85 -29.15
CA LEU A 5 -5.43 -32.40 -29.34
C LEU A 5 -5.08 -32.05 -30.79
N THR A 6 -5.90 -31.29 -31.48
CA THR A 6 -5.48 -30.31 -32.50
C THR A 6 -6.55 -29.22 -32.68
N ASP A 7 -6.07 -27.98 -32.67
CA ASP A 7 -6.64 -26.76 -33.27
C ASP A 7 -7.97 -26.19 -32.75
N CYS A 8 -7.84 -25.09 -32.01
CA CYS A 8 -8.64 -23.89 -32.29
C CYS A 8 -8.04 -22.63 -31.67
N ASN A 9 -7.39 -21.87 -32.53
CA ASN A 9 -7.06 -20.47 -32.34
C ASN A 9 -8.35 -19.66 -32.58
N THR A 10 -9.00 -19.17 -31.56
CA THR A 10 -10.03 -18.12 -31.69
C THR A 10 -10.14 -17.34 -30.38
N ASN A 11 -9.94 -16.05 -30.49
CA ASN A 11 -10.14 -14.96 -29.56
C ASN A 11 -10.84 -15.28 -28.23
N ILE A 12 -10.06 -15.53 -27.21
CA ILE A 12 -10.53 -15.74 -25.83
C ILE A 12 -11.15 -14.45 -25.24
N LEU A 13 -10.77 -13.28 -25.73
CA LEU A 13 -11.31 -11.98 -25.27
C LEU A 13 -12.78 -11.77 -25.63
N ASP A 14 -13.23 -12.25 -26.79
CA ASP A 14 -14.64 -12.10 -27.23
C ASP A 14 -15.60 -13.09 -26.56
N VAL A 15 -15.09 -14.19 -26.04
CA VAL A 15 -15.87 -15.17 -25.28
C VAL A 15 -16.04 -14.71 -23.82
N PHE A 16 -15.07 -14.00 -23.27
CA PHE A 16 -15.11 -13.50 -21.89
C PHE A 16 -16.11 -12.34 -21.72
N LEU A 17 -16.16 -11.41 -22.66
CA LEU A 17 -17.10 -10.27 -22.63
C LEU A 17 -18.57 -10.67 -22.88
N ARG A 18 -18.84 -11.86 -23.45
CA ARG A 18 -20.22 -12.40 -23.64
C ARG A 18 -20.65 -13.36 -22.54
N SER A 19 -19.71 -13.83 -21.70
CA SER A 19 -20.00 -14.77 -20.60
C SER A 19 -20.44 -14.07 -19.32
N VAL A 20 -20.24 -12.77 -19.20
CA VAL A 20 -20.61 -11.97 -18.00
C VAL A 20 -22.13 -11.75 -17.90
N HIS A 21 -22.91 -12.05 -18.98
CA HIS A 21 -24.35 -11.86 -18.97
C HIS A 21 -25.19 -13.15 -18.79
N SER A 22 -24.57 -14.29 -18.54
CA SER A 22 -25.35 -15.53 -18.33
C SER A 22 -24.51 -16.65 -17.71
N ALA A 23 -24.33 -16.63 -16.41
CA ALA A 23 -24.22 -17.85 -15.59
C ALA A 23 -24.09 -17.50 -14.11
N ALA A 24 -25.11 -17.71 -13.36
CA ALA A 24 -25.07 -17.90 -11.91
C ALA A 24 -24.09 -19.04 -11.54
N HIS A 25 -23.35 -18.83 -10.44
CA HIS A 25 -22.55 -19.81 -9.71
C HIS A 25 -21.15 -20.14 -10.26
N ARG A 26 -20.21 -19.21 -9.99
CA ARG A 26 -18.88 -19.54 -9.40
C ARG A 26 -18.20 -18.25 -8.97
N TRP A 27 -18.13 -18.02 -7.69
CA TRP A 27 -17.39 -16.92 -7.08
C TRP A 27 -15.89 -17.16 -7.29
N SER A 28 -15.29 -16.46 -8.21
CA SER A 28 -13.88 -16.23 -8.20
C SER A 28 -13.72 -14.76 -7.83
N LEU A 29 -13.19 -14.48 -6.66
CA LEU A 29 -12.65 -13.16 -6.35
C LEU A 29 -11.51 -12.97 -7.34
N ILE A 30 -11.81 -12.38 -8.49
CA ILE A 30 -10.80 -12.06 -9.49
C ILE A 30 -10.09 -10.85 -8.93
N LEU A 31 -8.87 -11.05 -8.41
CA LEU A 31 -7.95 -9.97 -8.18
C LEU A 31 -7.64 -9.39 -9.58
N ILE A 32 -8.46 -8.43 -10.03
CA ILE A 32 -8.20 -7.69 -11.27
C ILE A 32 -7.05 -6.75 -10.97
N ILE A 33 -5.83 -7.25 -11.14
CA ILE A 33 -4.64 -6.44 -11.01
C ILE A 33 -4.40 -5.80 -12.38
N ARG A 34 -4.94 -4.61 -12.59
CA ARG A 34 -4.50 -3.76 -13.69
C ARG A 34 -3.14 -3.19 -13.33
N VAL A 35 -2.08 -3.69 -13.93
CA VAL A 35 -0.76 -3.08 -13.80
C VAL A 35 -0.74 -1.83 -14.68
N CYS A 36 -0.93 -0.68 -14.08
CA CYS A 36 -0.40 0.55 -14.63
C CYS A 36 1.07 0.62 -14.18
N ARG A 37 1.96 0.99 -15.09
CA ARG A 37 3.42 0.98 -14.94
C ARG A 37 3.89 1.35 -13.53
N VAL A 38 4.52 0.41 -12.84
CA VAL A 38 5.27 0.69 -11.61
C VAL A 38 6.58 1.33 -12.04
N VAL A 39 6.75 2.61 -11.76
CA VAL A 39 8.07 3.24 -11.88
C VAL A 39 8.82 2.89 -10.61
N PRO A 40 9.95 2.17 -10.70
CA PRO A 40 10.78 1.96 -9.53
C PRO A 40 11.30 3.31 -9.05
N SER A 41 11.05 3.67 -7.80
CA SER A 41 11.85 4.71 -7.16
C SER A 41 13.31 4.27 -7.27
N ALA A 42 14.15 5.08 -7.88
CA ALA A 42 15.57 4.79 -8.03
C ALA A 42 16.20 4.76 -6.64
N MET A 43 16.25 3.57 -6.03
CA MET A 43 17.12 3.35 -4.90
C MET A 43 18.55 3.41 -5.41
N ALA A 44 19.22 4.50 -5.12
CA ALA A 44 20.62 4.67 -5.42
C ALA A 44 21.43 3.60 -4.69
N ASP A 45 22.00 2.72 -5.47
CA ASP A 45 23.08 1.81 -5.04
C ASP A 45 24.28 2.67 -4.67
N SER A 46 24.62 2.74 -3.38
CA SER A 46 25.78 3.48 -2.89
C SER A 46 27.05 2.68 -3.12
N SER A 47 27.49 2.66 -4.36
CA SER A 47 28.88 2.33 -4.69
C SER A 47 29.23 2.98 -6.00
N MET A 48 29.93 4.13 -5.95
CA MET A 48 31.04 4.41 -6.85
C MET A 48 31.54 5.86 -6.76
N GLY A 49 32.86 5.97 -6.65
CA GLY A 49 33.69 6.94 -7.37
C GLY A 49 33.72 8.35 -6.80
N THR A 50 34.76 8.61 -6.02
CA THR A 50 35.24 9.97 -5.67
C THR A 50 35.67 10.69 -6.94
N GLU A 51 34.83 11.51 -7.53
CA GLU A 51 35.23 12.66 -8.33
C GLU A 51 35.07 13.92 -7.49
N SER A 52 36.13 14.73 -7.44
CA SER A 52 36.23 15.96 -6.68
C SER A 52 35.18 16.98 -7.13
N ALA A 53 34.17 17.18 -6.31
CA ALA A 53 33.16 18.20 -6.55
C ALA A 53 33.71 19.59 -6.16
N ASP A 54 33.53 20.56 -7.05
CA ASP A 54 33.73 21.99 -6.80
C ASP A 54 32.68 22.44 -5.73
N PRO A 55 33.09 22.96 -4.55
CA PRO A 55 32.17 23.29 -3.47
C PRO A 55 31.27 24.51 -3.70
N ASN A 56 31.34 25.16 -4.86
CA ASN A 56 30.57 26.38 -5.19
C ASN A 56 29.61 26.23 -6.35
N ARG A 57 29.34 25.03 -6.83
CA ARG A 57 28.36 24.81 -7.86
C ARG A 57 27.02 24.47 -7.19
N GLU A 58 26.19 25.46 -6.93
CA GLU A 58 24.75 25.25 -6.72
C GLU A 58 24.18 24.65 -8.00
N GLU A 59 24.12 23.35 -8.11
CA GLU A 59 23.24 22.73 -9.10
C GLU A 59 21.81 23.08 -8.67
N PRO A 60 20.98 23.65 -9.57
CA PRO A 60 19.59 23.85 -9.23
C PRO A 60 19.02 22.48 -8.93
N TYR A 61 18.41 22.33 -7.74
CA TYR A 61 17.55 21.19 -7.43
C TYR A 61 16.45 21.16 -8.49
N LEU A 62 16.75 20.51 -9.59
CA LEU A 62 15.76 20.19 -10.57
C LEU A 62 14.79 19.26 -9.85
N TYR A 63 13.56 19.75 -9.61
CA TYR A 63 12.40 18.89 -9.47
C TYR A 63 12.51 17.89 -10.64
N ARG A 64 13.11 16.74 -10.39
CA ARG A 64 13.17 15.67 -11.36
C ARG A 64 11.75 15.11 -11.39
N GLY A 65 10.92 15.79 -12.19
CA GLY A 65 9.71 15.18 -12.67
C GLY A 65 10.09 13.78 -13.10
N ARG A 66 9.34 12.77 -12.63
CA ARG A 66 9.59 11.33 -12.76
C ARG A 66 10.49 11.04 -13.96
N ILE A 67 11.64 10.41 -13.73
CA ILE A 67 12.56 10.03 -14.81
C ILE A 67 11.75 9.15 -15.75
N LYS A 68 11.45 9.62 -16.93
CA LYS A 68 10.75 8.82 -17.95
C LYS A 68 11.76 7.88 -18.58
N TYR A 69 11.73 6.65 -18.16
CA TYR A 69 12.45 5.57 -18.82
C TYR A 69 11.77 5.21 -20.14
N SER A 70 12.48 4.48 -21.03
CA SER A 70 11.79 3.85 -22.15
C SER A 70 10.88 2.74 -21.63
N PRO A 71 9.80 2.37 -22.36
CA PRO A 71 8.92 1.28 -21.96
C PRO A 71 9.67 -0.05 -21.69
N GLU A 72 10.74 -0.33 -22.44
CA GLU A 72 11.55 -1.52 -22.25
C GLU A 72 12.39 -1.44 -20.96
N GLU A 73 12.93 -0.27 -20.66
CA GLU A 73 13.69 -0.02 -19.43
C GLU A 73 12.80 -0.10 -18.20
N ASP A 74 11.60 0.52 -18.24
CA ASP A 74 10.61 0.42 -17.19
C ASP A 74 10.22 -1.03 -16.90
N ALA A 75 9.90 -1.80 -17.94
CA ALA A 75 9.55 -3.20 -17.79
C ALA A 75 10.72 -4.05 -17.25
N ARG A 76 11.98 -3.69 -17.59
CA ARG A 76 13.16 -4.35 -17.05
C ARG A 76 13.33 -4.06 -15.56
N LEU A 77 13.23 -2.80 -15.16
CA LEU A 77 13.37 -2.37 -13.76
C LEU A 77 12.26 -2.97 -12.89
N GLU A 78 11.05 -3.02 -13.40
CA GLU A 78 9.91 -3.64 -12.71
C GLU A 78 10.14 -5.15 -12.51
N ARG A 79 10.58 -5.87 -13.54
CA ARG A 79 10.94 -7.29 -13.38
C ARG A 79 12.06 -7.51 -12.36
N GLN A 80 13.08 -6.66 -12.37
CA GLN A 80 14.17 -6.75 -11.37
C GLN A 80 13.63 -6.52 -9.96
N HIS A 81 12.75 -5.52 -9.77
CA HIS A 81 12.13 -5.25 -8.48
C HIS A 81 11.25 -6.42 -8.03
N PHE A 82 10.40 -6.95 -8.91
CA PHE A 82 9.56 -8.12 -8.64
C PHE A 82 10.40 -9.30 -8.10
N TRP A 83 11.45 -9.69 -8.83
CA TRP A 83 12.30 -10.81 -8.44
C TRP A 83 13.11 -10.53 -7.17
N LYS A 84 13.53 -9.28 -6.96
CA LYS A 84 14.17 -8.84 -5.73
C LYS A 84 13.26 -9.08 -4.52
N ILE A 85 11.97 -8.77 -4.62
CA ILE A 85 11.03 -8.98 -3.54
C ILE A 85 10.76 -10.48 -3.31
N ILE A 86 10.55 -11.27 -4.35
CA ILE A 86 10.44 -12.75 -4.22
C ILE A 86 11.68 -13.32 -3.51
N ASN A 87 12.87 -12.84 -3.87
CA ASN A 87 14.10 -13.26 -3.21
C ASN A 87 14.11 -12.91 -1.71
N ALA A 88 13.55 -11.76 -1.32
CA ALA A 88 13.43 -11.41 0.09
C ALA A 88 12.59 -12.41 0.88
N PHE A 89 11.44 -12.85 0.33
CA PHE A 89 10.62 -13.91 0.94
C PHE A 89 11.38 -15.23 1.06
N ARG A 90 12.12 -15.62 0.01
CA ARG A 90 12.91 -16.86 -0.01
C ARG A 90 14.09 -16.82 0.95
N TYR A 91 14.75 -15.66 1.09
CA TYR A 91 15.93 -15.48 1.95
C TYR A 91 15.61 -15.37 3.45
N TYR A 92 14.35 -15.20 3.81
CA TYR A 92 13.89 -14.98 5.19
C TYR A 92 14.52 -15.95 6.21
N ARG A 93 14.44 -17.27 5.95
CA ARG A 93 14.98 -18.32 6.81
C ARG A 93 16.47 -18.12 7.07
N THR A 94 17.24 -17.88 6.03
CA THR A 94 18.69 -17.65 6.11
C THR A 94 19.02 -16.45 6.98
N HIS A 95 18.31 -15.33 6.75
CA HIS A 95 18.49 -14.09 7.51
C HIS A 95 18.23 -14.28 9.00
N VAL A 96 17.14 -14.96 9.37
CA VAL A 96 16.81 -15.20 10.78
C VAL A 96 17.80 -16.17 11.42
N GLU A 97 18.17 -17.25 10.71
CA GLU A 97 19.14 -18.23 11.20
C GLU A 97 20.54 -17.59 11.46
N GLU A 98 20.97 -16.67 10.62
CA GLU A 98 22.21 -15.90 10.84
C GLU A 98 22.15 -15.10 12.14
N ARG A 99 20.99 -14.49 12.46
CA ARG A 99 20.77 -13.79 13.72
C ARG A 99 20.83 -14.75 14.91
N LEU A 100 20.18 -15.91 14.82
CA LEU A 100 20.17 -16.92 15.87
C LEU A 100 21.57 -17.48 16.13
N LYS A 101 22.32 -17.83 15.08
CA LYS A 101 23.72 -18.26 15.18
C LYS A 101 24.61 -17.20 15.87
N ARG A 102 24.36 -15.93 15.59
CA ARG A 102 25.08 -14.82 16.27
C ARG A 102 24.74 -14.80 17.75
N CYS A 103 23.47 -14.93 18.14
CA CYS A 103 23.06 -15.01 19.54
C CYS A 103 23.69 -16.21 20.26
N GLU A 104 23.73 -17.39 19.62
CA GLU A 104 24.38 -18.58 20.15
C GLU A 104 25.88 -18.36 20.40
N ARG A 105 26.61 -17.78 19.41
CA ARG A 105 28.05 -17.47 19.61
C ARG A 105 28.26 -16.48 20.73
N GLN A 106 27.45 -15.45 20.84
CA GLN A 106 27.54 -14.47 21.92
C GLN A 106 27.27 -15.13 23.29
N PHE A 107 26.25 -15.97 23.41
CA PHE A 107 25.97 -16.72 24.63
C PHE A 107 27.15 -17.64 25.02
N ARG A 108 27.70 -18.38 24.07
CA ARG A 108 28.84 -19.29 24.32
C ARG A 108 30.14 -18.54 24.70
N SER A 109 30.27 -17.27 24.35
CA SER A 109 31.41 -16.41 24.74
C SER A 109 31.30 -15.88 26.16
N LEU A 110 30.15 -16.02 26.83
CA LEU A 110 29.99 -15.59 28.21
C LEU A 110 30.78 -16.48 29.19
N PRO A 111 31.18 -15.94 30.37
CA PRO A 111 31.76 -16.75 31.45
C PRO A 111 30.80 -17.89 31.81
N ARG A 112 31.36 -19.06 32.18
CA ARG A 112 30.57 -20.25 32.54
C ARG A 112 29.48 -19.97 33.59
N ARG A 113 29.78 -19.14 34.59
CA ARG A 113 28.81 -18.74 35.63
C ARG A 113 27.60 -18.03 35.00
N HIS A 114 27.80 -17.16 33.99
CA HIS A 114 26.72 -16.46 33.34
C HIS A 114 25.89 -17.41 32.46
N GLN A 115 26.54 -18.35 31.76
CA GLN A 115 25.82 -19.39 31.02
C GLN A 115 24.93 -20.23 31.92
N GLN A 116 25.41 -20.60 33.14
CA GLN A 116 24.62 -21.34 34.11
C GLN A 116 23.40 -20.55 34.62
N LEU A 117 23.53 -19.22 34.80
CA LEU A 117 22.42 -18.35 35.19
C LEU A 117 21.37 -18.22 34.08
N LEU A 118 21.75 -18.47 32.83
CA LEU A 118 20.89 -18.40 31.65
C LEU A 118 20.64 -19.79 31.05
N SER A 119 20.43 -20.81 31.90
CA SER A 119 20.33 -22.23 31.50
C SER A 119 19.30 -22.51 30.38
N GLY A 120 18.17 -21.75 30.32
CA GLY A 120 17.13 -21.89 29.29
C GLY A 120 17.36 -21.06 28.02
N PHE A 121 18.50 -20.36 27.88
CA PHE A 121 18.71 -19.44 26.75
C PHE A 121 18.78 -20.18 25.41
N LEU A 122 19.45 -21.32 25.33
CA LEU A 122 19.54 -22.11 24.10
C LEU A 122 18.19 -22.72 23.71
N ASP A 123 17.42 -23.17 24.71
CA ASP A 123 16.06 -23.70 24.48
C ASP A 123 15.14 -22.62 23.89
N LYS A 124 15.25 -21.39 24.40
CA LYS A 124 14.55 -20.25 23.82
C LYS A 124 14.95 -20.02 22.37
N LEU A 125 16.24 -20.08 22.03
CA LEU A 125 16.68 -19.93 20.63
C LEU A 125 16.17 -21.06 19.75
N ALA A 126 16.12 -22.31 20.28
CA ALA A 126 15.53 -23.45 19.58
C ALA A 126 14.03 -23.26 19.33
N GLU A 127 13.30 -22.68 20.30
CA GLU A 127 11.88 -22.32 20.10
C GLU A 127 11.69 -21.27 19.02
N ILE A 128 12.47 -20.18 19.04
CA ILE A 128 12.43 -19.15 18.00
C ILE A 128 12.72 -19.77 16.62
N ARG A 129 13.63 -20.75 16.54
CA ARG A 129 13.94 -21.45 15.29
C ARG A 129 12.72 -22.24 14.76
N ARG A 130 11.97 -22.93 15.64
CA ARG A 130 10.71 -23.59 15.25
C ARG A 130 9.68 -22.59 14.71
N CYS A 131 9.49 -21.48 15.41
CA CYS A 131 8.58 -20.42 14.97
C CYS A 131 9.01 -19.80 13.62
N MET A 132 10.31 -19.65 13.40
CA MET A 132 10.87 -19.19 12.14
C MET A 132 10.54 -20.14 10.99
N GLU A 133 10.65 -21.46 11.18
CA GLU A 133 10.28 -22.44 10.14
C GLU A 133 8.81 -22.33 9.76
N CYS A 134 7.90 -22.22 10.73
CA CYS A 134 6.47 -21.98 10.45
C CYS A 134 6.25 -20.69 9.64
N ASN A 135 6.88 -19.58 10.04
CA ASN A 135 6.80 -18.35 9.26
C ASN A 135 7.34 -18.56 7.83
N HIS A 136 8.45 -19.27 7.69
CA HIS A 136 9.07 -19.54 6.40
C HIS A 136 8.12 -20.31 5.48
N GLU A 137 7.43 -21.33 5.97
CA GLU A 137 6.45 -22.12 5.22
C GLU A 137 5.32 -21.21 4.68
N VAL A 138 4.77 -20.33 5.51
CA VAL A 138 3.74 -19.36 5.07
C VAL A 138 4.31 -18.39 4.03
N LEU A 139 5.51 -17.86 4.26
CA LEU A 139 6.14 -16.93 3.33
C LEU A 139 6.46 -17.58 1.96
N GLN A 140 6.84 -18.87 1.95
CA GLN A 140 7.00 -19.60 0.69
C GLN A 140 5.65 -19.82 -0.01
N ALA A 141 4.60 -20.12 0.75
CA ALA A 141 3.25 -20.24 0.19
C ALA A 141 2.76 -18.92 -0.43
N ILE A 142 3.07 -17.77 0.17
CA ILE A 142 2.71 -16.45 -0.37
C ILE A 142 3.30 -16.25 -1.77
N VAL A 143 4.59 -16.51 -1.96
CA VAL A 143 5.27 -16.28 -3.25
C VAL A 143 5.16 -17.45 -4.24
N GLN A 144 4.49 -18.53 -3.87
CA GLN A 144 4.24 -19.63 -4.76
C GLN A 144 3.27 -19.20 -5.87
N ASN A 145 3.67 -19.39 -7.12
CA ASN A 145 2.86 -19.05 -8.32
C ASN A 145 2.55 -17.55 -8.51
N CYS A 146 3.32 -16.65 -7.89
CA CYS A 146 3.11 -15.21 -8.07
C CYS A 146 3.41 -14.70 -9.48
N THR A 147 4.14 -15.44 -10.31
CA THR A 147 4.50 -15.04 -11.69
C THR A 147 3.29 -14.85 -12.60
N HIS A 148 2.17 -15.49 -12.29
CA HIS A 148 0.90 -15.40 -13.04
C HIS A 148 -0.17 -14.56 -12.33
N MET A 149 0.23 -13.77 -11.34
CA MET A 149 -0.68 -13.00 -10.52
C MET A 149 -1.24 -11.76 -11.25
N PHE A 150 -0.52 -11.26 -12.26
CA PHE A 150 -0.85 -10.03 -12.98
C PHE A 150 -1.35 -10.37 -14.39
N GLU A 151 -2.55 -9.92 -14.74
CA GLU A 151 -3.19 -10.23 -16.03
C GLU A 151 -2.43 -9.73 -17.26
N ASN A 152 -1.63 -8.67 -17.10
CA ASN A 152 -1.00 -7.96 -18.23
C ASN A 152 0.51 -8.11 -18.29
N MET A 153 1.14 -8.90 -17.42
CA MET A 153 2.58 -9.04 -17.36
C MET A 153 2.99 -10.49 -17.07
N GLU A 154 3.75 -11.06 -17.98
CA GLU A 154 4.42 -12.35 -17.77
C GLU A 154 5.82 -12.09 -17.21
N TYR A 155 6.03 -12.54 -15.99
CA TYR A 155 7.35 -12.51 -15.35
C TYR A 155 8.08 -13.83 -15.59
N ASP A 156 8.33 -14.15 -16.88
CA ASP A 156 9.00 -15.38 -17.27
C ASP A 156 10.41 -15.49 -16.66
N GLU A 157 10.70 -16.68 -16.14
CA GLU A 157 12.02 -17.02 -15.59
C GLU A 157 13.14 -17.05 -16.67
N ASP A 158 12.79 -16.96 -17.97
CA ASP A 158 13.68 -17.32 -19.09
C ASP A 158 14.52 -16.19 -19.68
N VAL A 159 14.51 -14.97 -19.15
CA VAL A 159 15.32 -13.89 -19.73
C VAL A 159 16.65 -13.72 -18.98
N GLY A 160 17.61 -14.59 -19.32
CA GLY A 160 19.03 -14.22 -19.39
C GLY A 160 19.89 -14.38 -18.14
N GLU A 161 19.36 -14.83 -16.99
CA GLU A 161 20.21 -15.26 -15.88
C GLU A 161 20.03 -16.76 -15.64
N SER A 162 21.14 -17.50 -15.61
CA SER A 162 21.12 -18.96 -15.47
C SER A 162 20.20 -19.39 -14.32
N GLN A 163 19.29 -20.33 -14.55
CA GLN A 163 18.34 -20.91 -13.59
C GLN A 163 18.97 -21.30 -12.22
N ASP A 164 20.27 -21.46 -12.16
CA ASP A 164 21.02 -21.79 -10.94
C ASP A 164 21.19 -20.58 -10.00
N ASN A 165 21.20 -19.35 -10.50
CA ASN A 165 21.30 -18.13 -9.69
C ASN A 165 19.94 -17.70 -9.09
N MET A 166 18.83 -17.97 -9.78
CA MET A 166 17.47 -17.71 -9.29
C MET A 166 17.02 -18.67 -8.20
N ARG A 167 17.55 -19.91 -8.16
CA ARG A 167 17.16 -20.93 -7.17
C ARG A 167 17.84 -20.77 -5.81
N ARG A 168 18.91 -20.00 -5.72
CA ARG A 168 19.60 -19.72 -4.45
C ARG A 168 19.25 -18.32 -3.99
N ALA A 169 18.41 -18.24 -2.93
CA ALA A 169 18.12 -16.98 -2.27
C ALA A 169 19.44 -16.33 -1.83
N GLY A 170 19.88 -15.28 -2.53
CA GLY A 170 21.06 -14.51 -2.20
C GLY A 170 20.81 -13.52 -1.05
N PRO A 171 21.88 -12.89 -0.53
CA PRO A 171 21.75 -11.88 0.53
C PRO A 171 20.82 -10.74 0.08
N CYS A 172 19.86 -10.40 0.95
CA CYS A 172 18.94 -9.29 0.76
C CYS A 172 19.37 -8.10 1.60
N SER A 173 18.98 -6.89 1.18
CA SER A 173 19.25 -5.69 1.96
C SER A 173 18.54 -5.75 3.32
N THR A 174 19.07 -5.05 4.33
CA THR A 174 18.43 -4.90 5.64
C THR A 174 17.05 -4.27 5.49
N PHE A 175 16.92 -3.32 4.57
CA PHE A 175 15.66 -2.65 4.26
C PHE A 175 14.59 -3.64 3.76
N ASP A 176 14.92 -4.51 2.79
CA ASP A 176 13.98 -5.51 2.27
C ASP A 176 13.54 -6.47 3.39
N MET A 177 14.48 -6.89 4.26
CA MET A 177 14.16 -7.74 5.39
C MET A 177 13.28 -7.05 6.44
N ASP A 178 13.47 -5.77 6.68
CA ASP A 178 12.64 -5.00 7.61
C ASP A 178 11.23 -4.77 7.04
N LYS A 179 11.11 -4.52 5.73
CA LYS A 179 9.82 -4.49 5.02
C LYS A 179 9.09 -5.83 5.13
N LEU A 180 9.78 -6.97 4.92
CA LEU A 180 9.18 -8.29 5.08
C LEU A 180 8.69 -8.56 6.52
N LYS A 181 9.48 -8.18 7.54
CA LYS A 181 9.07 -8.28 8.94
C LYS A 181 7.85 -7.40 9.25
N SER A 182 7.76 -6.23 8.63
CA SER A 182 6.59 -5.35 8.74
C SER A 182 5.37 -5.99 8.06
N THR A 183 5.56 -6.65 6.90
CA THR A 183 4.50 -7.37 6.20
C THR A 183 3.91 -8.51 7.07
N ILE A 184 4.77 -9.26 7.77
CA ILE A 184 4.30 -10.29 8.72
C ILE A 184 3.40 -9.69 9.81
N LYS A 185 3.73 -8.50 10.32
CA LYS A 185 2.90 -7.79 11.30
C LYS A 185 1.62 -7.23 10.68
N GLN A 186 1.64 -6.91 9.38
CA GLN A 186 0.44 -6.45 8.69
C GLN A 186 -0.65 -7.52 8.64
N PHE A 187 -0.30 -8.81 8.53
CA PHE A 187 -1.27 -9.90 8.68
C PHE A 187 -1.95 -9.88 10.06
N VAL A 188 -1.21 -9.53 11.13
CA VAL A 188 -1.80 -9.38 12.46
C VAL A 188 -2.84 -8.27 12.47
N ARG A 189 -2.48 -7.09 11.98
CA ARG A 189 -3.35 -5.92 11.94
C ARG A 189 -4.61 -6.18 11.12
N ASP A 190 -4.44 -6.66 9.88
CA ASP A 190 -5.53 -6.69 8.90
C ASP A 190 -6.37 -7.96 8.98
N TRP A 191 -5.77 -9.10 9.31
CA TRP A 191 -6.44 -10.39 9.14
C TRP A 191 -6.35 -11.31 10.37
N SER A 192 -6.15 -10.77 11.57
CA SER A 192 -6.22 -11.58 12.79
C SER A 192 -7.13 -10.98 13.84
N GLU A 193 -7.64 -11.81 14.74
CA GLU A 193 -8.41 -11.35 15.90
C GLU A 193 -7.56 -10.45 16.81
N ALA A 194 -6.25 -10.71 16.90
CA ALA A 194 -5.34 -9.87 17.70
C ALA A 194 -5.22 -8.43 17.17
N GLY A 195 -5.49 -8.20 15.88
CA GLY A 195 -5.49 -6.87 15.26
C GLY A 195 -6.82 -6.12 15.35
N LYS A 196 -7.89 -6.77 15.88
CA LYS A 196 -9.24 -6.20 15.88
C LYS A 196 -9.32 -4.83 16.55
N ALA A 197 -8.75 -4.67 17.74
CA ALA A 197 -8.79 -3.41 18.46
C ALA A 197 -8.11 -2.26 17.68
N GLU A 198 -7.04 -2.56 16.95
CA GLU A 198 -6.36 -1.60 16.08
C GLU A 198 -7.23 -1.25 14.86
N ARG A 199 -7.86 -2.23 14.20
CA ARG A 199 -8.83 -1.97 13.13
C ARG A 199 -10.03 -1.17 13.62
N ASP A 200 -10.57 -1.48 14.78
CA ASP A 200 -11.69 -0.73 15.37
C ASP A 200 -11.33 0.75 15.60
N SER A 201 -10.09 1.04 15.98
CA SER A 201 -9.64 2.43 16.17
C SER A 201 -9.33 3.18 14.88
N CYS A 202 -8.94 2.45 13.79
CA CYS A 202 -8.53 3.06 12.51
C CYS A 202 -9.60 2.97 11.43
N TYR A 203 -10.24 1.79 11.25
CA TYR A 203 -11.15 1.53 10.15
C TYR A 203 -12.57 1.93 10.46
N MET A 204 -13.05 1.66 11.68
CA MET A 204 -14.45 1.97 12.05
C MET A 204 -14.79 3.45 11.88
N PRO A 205 -13.96 4.44 12.30
CA PRO A 205 -14.27 5.84 12.07
C PRO A 205 -14.44 6.19 10.58
N ILE A 206 -13.69 5.55 9.69
CA ILE A 206 -13.79 5.75 8.24
C ILE A 206 -15.07 5.10 7.71
N ILE A 207 -15.34 3.85 8.09
CA ILE A 207 -16.52 3.09 7.66
C ILE A 207 -17.81 3.77 8.12
N GLU A 208 -17.89 4.17 9.39
CA GLU A 208 -19.04 4.89 9.94
C GLU A 208 -19.31 6.21 9.20
N GLU A 209 -18.24 6.93 8.83
CA GLU A 209 -18.43 8.16 8.07
C GLU A 209 -18.87 7.90 6.62
N ILE A 210 -18.37 6.85 5.96
CA ILE A 210 -18.86 6.44 4.64
C ILE A 210 -20.36 6.11 4.70
N GLN A 211 -20.81 5.33 5.69
CA GLN A 211 -22.21 5.00 5.88
C GLN A 211 -23.08 6.23 6.17
N LYS A 212 -22.54 7.22 6.87
CA LYS A 212 -23.23 8.48 7.14
C LYS A 212 -23.35 9.36 5.90
N GLN A 213 -22.33 9.37 5.04
CA GLN A 213 -22.32 10.14 3.79
C GLN A 213 -23.22 9.49 2.72
N PHE A 214 -23.24 8.17 2.67
CA PHE A 214 -23.99 7.37 1.68
C PHE A 214 -24.84 6.32 2.37
N PRO A 215 -25.89 6.74 3.11
CA PRO A 215 -26.72 5.82 3.88
C PRO A 215 -27.62 4.97 2.96
N PRO A 216 -27.74 3.64 3.21
CA PRO A 216 -28.52 2.71 2.38
C PRO A 216 -30.00 3.10 2.23
N GLU A 217 -30.54 3.85 3.18
CA GLU A 217 -31.93 4.32 3.14
C GLU A 217 -32.15 5.46 2.14
N LYS A 218 -31.08 6.08 1.63
CA LYS A 218 -31.15 7.25 0.74
C LYS A 218 -30.54 7.02 -0.64
N CYS A 219 -29.71 6.02 -0.80
CA CYS A 219 -29.05 5.71 -2.07
C CYS A 219 -28.84 4.21 -2.24
N ASP A 220 -28.72 3.76 -3.47
CA ASP A 220 -28.23 2.43 -3.77
C ASP A 220 -26.71 2.41 -3.54
N VAL A 221 -26.29 1.73 -2.48
CA VAL A 221 -24.87 1.68 -2.08
C VAL A 221 -24.00 0.94 -3.09
N SER A 222 -24.57 0.04 -3.90
CA SER A 222 -23.84 -0.68 -4.95
C SER A 222 -23.36 0.22 -6.10
N GLU A 223 -24.02 1.37 -6.27
CA GLU A 223 -23.64 2.40 -7.25
C GLU A 223 -22.61 3.41 -6.68
N VAL A 224 -22.35 3.35 -5.38
CA VAL A 224 -21.37 4.24 -4.72
C VAL A 224 -19.98 3.65 -4.83
N ARG A 225 -19.11 4.31 -5.58
CA ARG A 225 -17.73 3.88 -5.83
C ARG A 225 -16.78 4.44 -4.79
N VAL A 226 -16.19 3.56 -3.99
CA VAL A 226 -15.21 3.91 -2.94
C VAL A 226 -13.81 3.44 -3.35
N LEU A 227 -12.84 4.33 -3.31
CA LEU A 227 -11.43 4.01 -3.53
C LEU A 227 -10.67 4.04 -2.19
N VAL A 228 -9.88 3.00 -1.96
CA VAL A 228 -8.97 2.90 -0.80
C VAL A 228 -7.52 2.82 -1.30
N PRO A 229 -6.82 3.96 -1.47
CA PRO A 229 -5.41 3.96 -1.84
C PRO A 229 -4.55 3.55 -0.64
N GLY A 230 -3.43 2.83 -0.90
CA GLY A 230 -2.60 2.25 0.15
C GLY A 230 -3.31 1.12 0.91
N ALA A 231 -4.08 0.29 0.20
CA ALA A 231 -4.98 -0.71 0.81
C ALA A 231 -4.25 -1.81 1.61
N GLY A 232 -2.92 -1.94 1.50
CA GLY A 232 -2.15 -2.95 2.20
C GLY A 232 -2.62 -4.37 1.86
N LEU A 233 -3.09 -5.12 2.86
CA LEU A 233 -3.64 -6.47 2.64
C LEU A 233 -5.14 -6.47 2.27
N GLY A 234 -5.73 -5.31 1.95
CA GLY A 234 -7.07 -5.18 1.41
C GLY A 234 -8.20 -5.20 2.43
N ARG A 235 -7.93 -5.27 3.74
CA ARG A 235 -8.97 -5.46 4.75
C ARG A 235 -9.98 -4.32 4.81
N LEU A 236 -9.54 -3.05 4.83
CA LEU A 236 -10.47 -1.91 4.88
C LEU A 236 -11.39 -1.89 3.65
N ALA A 237 -10.82 -2.09 2.45
CA ALA A 237 -11.60 -2.14 1.21
C ALA A 237 -12.58 -3.33 1.19
N TRP A 238 -12.16 -4.48 1.73
CA TRP A 238 -13.01 -5.65 1.87
C TRP A 238 -14.18 -5.40 2.84
N GLU A 239 -13.94 -4.78 3.99
CA GLU A 239 -15.02 -4.44 4.95
C GLU A 239 -16.03 -3.45 4.36
N ILE A 240 -15.57 -2.47 3.58
CA ILE A 240 -16.45 -1.53 2.88
C ILE A 240 -17.30 -2.27 1.84
N ALA A 241 -16.71 -3.19 1.08
CA ALA A 241 -17.44 -4.01 0.11
C ALA A 241 -18.45 -4.95 0.77
N CYS A 242 -18.17 -5.48 1.97
CA CYS A 242 -19.13 -6.26 2.77
C CYS A 242 -20.41 -5.49 3.13
N LEU A 243 -20.33 -4.16 3.17
CA LEU A 243 -21.48 -3.29 3.39
C LEU A 243 -22.27 -2.97 2.12
N GLY A 244 -21.88 -3.56 0.97
CA GLY A 244 -22.54 -3.42 -0.31
C GLY A 244 -22.03 -2.30 -1.21
N TYR A 245 -21.04 -1.51 -0.78
CA TYR A 245 -20.43 -0.47 -1.62
C TYR A 245 -19.54 -1.09 -2.71
N SER A 246 -19.49 -0.48 -3.90
CA SER A 246 -18.48 -0.80 -4.91
C SER A 246 -17.13 -0.29 -4.44
N CYS A 247 -16.20 -1.18 -4.06
CA CYS A 247 -14.95 -0.78 -3.43
C CYS A 247 -13.72 -1.33 -4.14
N GLN A 248 -12.78 -0.44 -4.44
CA GLN A 248 -11.48 -0.80 -4.99
C GLN A 248 -10.36 -0.40 -4.03
N GLY A 249 -9.50 -1.38 -3.68
CA GLY A 249 -8.22 -1.11 -3.04
C GLY A 249 -7.14 -0.86 -4.08
N ASN A 250 -6.20 0.05 -3.79
CA ASN A 250 -5.01 0.25 -4.59
C ASN A 250 -3.76 0.04 -3.73
N GLU A 251 -2.77 -0.65 -4.27
CA GLU A 251 -1.51 -0.91 -3.57
C GLU A 251 -0.35 -0.92 -4.57
N TRP A 252 0.80 -0.42 -4.13
CA TRP A 252 2.01 -0.35 -4.96
C TRP A 252 3.08 -1.37 -4.55
N SER A 253 3.16 -1.70 -3.26
CA SER A 253 4.21 -2.55 -2.71
C SER A 253 4.01 -4.01 -3.08
N PHE A 254 4.95 -4.63 -3.78
CA PHE A 254 4.91 -6.07 -4.04
C PHE A 254 4.87 -6.93 -2.77
N PHE A 255 5.45 -6.47 -1.66
CA PHE A 255 5.31 -7.15 -0.37
C PHE A 255 3.84 -7.28 0.04
N MET A 256 3.08 -6.19 -0.11
CA MET A 256 1.67 -6.16 0.22
C MET A 256 0.83 -6.87 -0.84
N LEU A 257 1.12 -6.67 -2.12
CA LEU A 257 0.39 -7.30 -3.24
C LEU A 257 0.45 -8.83 -3.20
N PHE A 258 1.63 -9.43 -2.99
CA PHE A 258 1.74 -10.88 -2.84
C PHE A 258 0.98 -11.39 -1.62
N SER A 259 1.06 -10.66 -0.52
CA SER A 259 0.41 -11.01 0.73
C SER A 259 -1.12 -10.84 0.66
N SER A 260 -1.61 -9.77 0.03
CA SER A 260 -3.05 -9.56 -0.19
C SER A 260 -3.63 -10.61 -1.13
N ASN A 261 -2.94 -10.92 -2.24
CA ASN A 261 -3.34 -12.00 -3.14
C ASN A 261 -3.43 -13.35 -2.41
N PHE A 262 -2.46 -13.65 -1.55
CA PHE A 262 -2.47 -14.88 -0.77
C PHE A 262 -3.70 -14.95 0.16
N VAL A 263 -3.95 -13.92 0.96
CA VAL A 263 -5.04 -13.95 1.93
C VAL A 263 -6.40 -13.88 1.25
N LEU A 264 -6.57 -13.02 0.24
CA LEU A 264 -7.86 -12.80 -0.43
C LEU A 264 -8.28 -13.94 -1.35
N ASN A 265 -7.33 -14.64 -1.98
CA ASN A 265 -7.64 -15.63 -3.01
C ASN A 265 -7.29 -17.07 -2.64
N ARG A 266 -6.50 -17.30 -1.56
CA ARG A 266 -5.97 -18.62 -1.24
C ARG A 266 -6.22 -19.07 0.20
N CYS A 267 -6.78 -18.20 1.05
CA CYS A 267 -7.22 -18.55 2.39
C CYS A 267 -8.74 -18.74 2.36
N GLU A 268 -9.19 -20.00 2.40
CA GLU A 268 -10.62 -20.38 2.30
C GLU A 268 -11.25 -20.63 3.69
N GLU A 269 -10.43 -20.81 4.72
CA GLU A 269 -10.89 -21.15 6.07
C GLU A 269 -10.34 -20.15 7.10
N GLU A 270 -11.17 -19.84 8.09
CA GLU A 270 -10.78 -19.01 9.22
C GLU A 270 -9.68 -19.68 10.05
N ASN A 271 -8.70 -18.90 10.49
CA ASN A 271 -7.60 -19.35 11.34
C ASN A 271 -6.77 -20.52 10.76
N ALA A 272 -6.81 -20.74 9.44
CA ALA A 272 -6.08 -21.83 8.79
C ALA A 272 -4.56 -21.65 8.80
N MET A 273 -4.07 -20.42 8.90
CA MET A 273 -2.66 -20.10 8.87
C MET A 273 -2.17 -19.58 10.22
N THR A 274 -0.90 -19.87 10.53
CA THR A 274 -0.26 -19.43 11.79
C THR A 274 1.03 -18.70 11.48
N LEU A 275 1.20 -17.52 12.06
CA LEU A 275 2.44 -16.74 12.05
C LEU A 275 2.95 -16.48 13.48
N TYR A 276 4.24 -16.22 13.58
CA TYR A 276 4.93 -15.81 14.80
C TYR A 276 5.55 -14.43 14.56
N PRO A 277 4.78 -13.35 14.59
CA PRO A 277 5.22 -12.04 14.10
C PRO A 277 6.28 -11.38 14.98
N TRP A 278 6.40 -11.83 16.24
CA TRP A 278 7.22 -11.18 17.26
C TRP A 278 8.61 -11.78 17.43
N ILE A 279 8.94 -12.88 16.72
CA ILE A 279 10.25 -13.57 16.88
C ILE A 279 11.45 -12.70 16.54
N HIS A 280 11.24 -11.62 15.77
CA HIS A 280 12.29 -10.66 15.40
C HIS A 280 12.57 -9.63 16.51
N GLN A 281 11.70 -9.53 17.52
CA GLN A 281 11.80 -8.58 18.62
C GLN A 281 12.58 -9.21 19.78
N PHE A 282 13.89 -8.98 19.81
CA PHE A 282 14.79 -9.51 20.85
C PHE A 282 14.87 -8.64 22.11
N SER A 283 14.23 -7.47 22.11
CA SER A 283 14.21 -6.52 23.22
C SER A 283 12.77 -6.18 23.60
N ASN A 284 12.60 -5.59 24.78
CA ASN A 284 11.30 -5.14 25.29
C ASN A 284 10.25 -6.26 25.46
N ASN A 285 10.68 -7.50 25.69
CA ASN A 285 9.80 -8.62 26.05
C ASN A 285 9.68 -8.73 27.58
N LYS A 286 8.47 -8.76 28.12
CA LYS A 286 8.22 -9.00 29.55
C LYS A 286 8.40 -10.48 29.89
N MET A 287 7.82 -11.36 29.08
CA MET A 287 7.87 -12.81 29.24
C MET A 287 8.57 -13.46 28.05
N SER A 288 9.26 -14.57 28.28
CA SER A 288 9.94 -15.30 27.21
C SER A 288 8.96 -15.76 26.11
N GLY A 289 7.76 -16.20 26.49
CA GLY A 289 6.72 -16.64 25.55
C GLY A 289 6.09 -15.53 24.73
N ASP A 290 6.26 -14.25 25.09
CA ASP A 290 5.72 -13.13 24.32
C ASP A 290 6.37 -13.04 22.92
N GLN A 291 7.64 -13.41 22.82
CA GLN A 291 8.41 -13.44 21.58
C GLN A 291 7.98 -14.55 20.62
N THR A 292 7.56 -15.71 21.17
CA THR A 292 7.17 -16.90 20.39
C THR A 292 5.65 -17.10 20.36
N ARG A 293 4.88 -16.04 20.60
CA ARG A 293 3.42 -16.08 20.57
C ARG A 293 2.92 -16.26 19.15
N ALA A 294 2.10 -17.29 18.95
CA ALA A 294 1.40 -17.54 17.70
C ALA A 294 0.26 -16.53 17.46
N VAL A 295 0.03 -16.21 16.21
CA VAL A 295 -1.14 -15.47 15.72
C VAL A 295 -1.72 -16.23 14.54
N THR A 296 -3.01 -16.56 14.60
CA THR A 296 -3.73 -17.20 13.49
C THR A 296 -4.42 -16.19 12.61
N PHE A 297 -4.55 -16.51 11.33
CA PHE A 297 -5.25 -15.73 10.31
C PHE A 297 -5.77 -16.63 9.17
N PRO A 298 -6.72 -16.15 8.35
CA PRO A 298 -7.53 -14.96 8.54
C PRO A 298 -8.56 -15.14 9.66
N ASP A 299 -8.94 -14.05 10.34
CA ASP A 299 -9.96 -14.06 11.41
C ASP A 299 -11.39 -14.18 10.88
N ILE A 300 -11.58 -13.99 9.62
CA ILE A 300 -12.82 -14.17 8.86
C ILE A 300 -12.48 -14.72 7.48
N ASN A 301 -13.34 -15.58 6.94
CA ASN A 301 -13.14 -16.09 5.58
C ASN A 301 -13.23 -14.95 4.56
N PRO A 302 -12.14 -14.62 3.80
CA PRO A 302 -12.16 -13.55 2.80
C PRO A 302 -13.18 -13.78 1.67
N HIS A 303 -13.57 -15.04 1.42
CA HIS A 303 -14.57 -15.42 0.42
C HIS A 303 -16.01 -15.28 0.92
N SER A 304 -16.24 -14.80 2.16
CA SER A 304 -17.57 -14.58 2.72
C SER A 304 -18.20 -13.23 2.32
N LEU A 305 -17.68 -12.56 1.29
CA LEU A 305 -18.33 -11.39 0.71
C LEU A 305 -19.79 -11.69 0.33
N PRO A 306 -20.72 -10.77 0.60
CA PRO A 306 -22.10 -10.93 0.16
C PRO A 306 -22.19 -11.17 -1.35
N PRO A 307 -23.18 -11.93 -1.83
CA PRO A 307 -23.47 -12.05 -3.24
C PRO A 307 -23.60 -10.67 -3.88
N ASP A 308 -23.06 -10.51 -5.09
CA ASP A 308 -23.09 -9.25 -5.86
C ASP A 308 -22.23 -8.09 -5.29
N SER A 309 -21.37 -8.36 -4.29
CA SER A 309 -20.39 -7.38 -3.85
C SER A 309 -19.38 -7.08 -4.96
N ASP A 310 -19.16 -5.79 -5.23
CA ASP A 310 -18.13 -5.33 -6.17
C ASP A 310 -16.87 -4.95 -5.38
N PHE A 311 -15.90 -5.86 -5.36
CA PHE A 311 -14.61 -5.69 -4.68
C PHE A 311 -13.46 -6.03 -5.61
N SER A 312 -12.49 -5.14 -5.67
CA SER A 312 -11.26 -5.39 -6.44
C SER A 312 -10.02 -4.78 -5.78
N MET A 313 -8.85 -5.33 -6.15
CA MET A 313 -7.55 -4.76 -5.82
C MET A 313 -6.82 -4.39 -7.11
N THR A 314 -6.20 -3.21 -7.14
CA THR A 314 -5.42 -2.71 -8.27
C THR A 314 -3.98 -2.49 -7.84
N ALA A 315 -3.04 -3.04 -8.60
CA ALA A 315 -1.63 -2.79 -8.41
C ALA A 315 -1.16 -1.57 -9.20
N GLY A 316 -0.33 -0.74 -8.59
CA GLY A 316 0.33 0.38 -9.25
C GLY A 316 0.39 1.64 -8.40
N ASP A 317 1.21 2.59 -8.86
CA ASP A 317 1.34 3.90 -8.21
C ASP A 317 0.01 4.66 -8.30
N PHE A 318 -0.45 5.18 -7.16
CA PHE A 318 -1.71 5.91 -7.05
C PHE A 318 -1.82 7.06 -8.05
N LEU A 319 -0.74 7.82 -8.25
CA LEU A 319 -0.73 8.97 -9.15
C LEU A 319 -0.76 8.58 -10.64
N GLU A 320 -0.33 7.36 -10.98
CA GLU A 320 -0.31 6.86 -12.35
C GLU A 320 -1.58 6.13 -12.73
N VAL A 321 -2.14 5.37 -11.77
CA VAL A 321 -3.34 4.57 -12.00
C VAL A 321 -4.58 5.45 -12.12
N TYR A 322 -4.72 6.46 -11.26
CA TYR A 322 -5.95 7.22 -11.10
C TYR A 322 -5.89 8.59 -11.79
N THR A 323 -6.07 8.60 -13.10
CA THR A 323 -6.02 9.80 -13.94
C THR A 323 -7.39 10.28 -14.43
N GLU A 324 -8.42 9.42 -14.35
CA GLU A 324 -9.77 9.76 -14.84
C GLU A 324 -10.52 10.66 -13.86
N SER A 325 -10.90 11.84 -14.34
CA SER A 325 -11.61 12.84 -13.53
C SER A 325 -13.03 12.40 -13.18
N ASN A 326 -13.51 12.79 -12.00
CA ASN A 326 -14.91 12.66 -11.58
C ASN A 326 -15.45 11.21 -11.63
N THR A 327 -14.65 10.26 -11.19
CA THR A 327 -14.94 8.82 -11.27
C THR A 327 -15.43 8.25 -9.94
N TRP A 328 -14.96 8.80 -8.82
CA TRP A 328 -15.16 8.24 -7.48
C TRP A 328 -16.12 9.10 -6.65
N ASP A 329 -17.03 8.42 -5.90
CA ASP A 329 -17.93 9.08 -4.96
C ASP A 329 -17.23 9.33 -3.63
N CYS A 330 -16.33 8.41 -3.25
CA CYS A 330 -15.54 8.50 -2.02
C CYS A 330 -14.09 8.06 -2.25
N VAL A 331 -13.15 8.77 -1.64
CA VAL A 331 -11.77 8.29 -1.45
C VAL A 331 -11.52 8.17 0.04
N ALA A 332 -11.15 6.97 0.49
CA ALA A 332 -10.89 6.66 1.90
C ALA A 332 -9.40 6.36 2.12
N THR A 333 -8.71 7.22 2.86
CA THR A 333 -7.28 7.08 3.15
C THR A 333 -7.06 6.77 4.63
N CYS A 334 -6.28 5.72 4.90
CA CYS A 334 -5.93 5.28 6.24
C CYS A 334 -4.42 5.03 6.34
N PHE A 335 -3.66 5.88 7.05
CA PHE A 335 -2.18 5.82 7.09
C PHE A 335 -1.58 5.83 5.68
N PHE A 336 -2.00 6.77 4.84
CA PHE A 336 -1.63 6.79 3.43
C PHE A 336 -0.97 8.09 2.98
N ILE A 337 -1.48 9.26 3.39
CA ILE A 337 -1.07 10.55 2.80
C ILE A 337 0.40 10.89 3.02
N ASP A 338 0.98 10.40 4.11
CA ASP A 338 2.39 10.55 4.48
C ASP A 338 3.34 9.59 3.75
N THR A 339 2.80 8.75 2.85
CA THR A 339 3.58 7.90 1.94
C THR A 339 4.02 8.63 0.66
N ALA A 340 3.52 9.84 0.42
CA ALA A 340 3.84 10.63 -0.75
C ALA A 340 5.24 11.27 -0.67
N HIS A 341 5.95 11.35 -1.79
CA HIS A 341 7.11 12.24 -1.93
C HIS A 341 6.70 13.71 -1.84
N ASN A 342 5.57 14.04 -2.45
CA ASN A 342 4.93 15.34 -2.44
C ASN A 342 3.43 15.16 -2.17
N VAL A 343 2.99 15.47 -0.96
CA VAL A 343 1.58 15.29 -0.56
C VAL A 343 0.62 16.12 -1.38
N LEU A 344 1.06 17.23 -1.98
CA LEU A 344 0.22 18.08 -2.84
C LEU A 344 -0.25 17.32 -4.08
N GLU A 345 0.59 16.46 -4.67
CA GLU A 345 0.19 15.62 -5.82
C GLU A 345 -0.93 14.63 -5.43
N TYR A 346 -0.90 14.10 -4.20
CA TYR A 346 -2.00 13.26 -3.70
C TYR A 346 -3.28 14.08 -3.53
N ILE A 347 -3.20 15.28 -2.95
CA ILE A 347 -4.36 16.18 -2.77
C ILE A 347 -4.99 16.52 -4.13
N GLU A 348 -4.17 16.92 -5.13
CA GLU A 348 -4.63 17.25 -6.48
C GLU A 348 -5.24 16.06 -7.20
N THR A 349 -4.64 14.86 -7.05
CA THR A 349 -5.17 13.63 -7.65
C THR A 349 -6.50 13.26 -7.03
N ILE A 350 -6.64 13.30 -5.70
CA ILE A 350 -7.91 13.04 -5.00
C ILE A 350 -8.98 14.05 -5.44
N TRP A 351 -8.62 15.33 -5.54
CA TRP A 351 -9.53 16.34 -6.08
C TRP A 351 -9.99 16.01 -7.50
N ASN A 352 -9.06 15.64 -8.37
CA ASN A 352 -9.36 15.35 -9.77
C ASN A 352 -10.32 14.18 -9.93
N ILE A 353 -10.04 13.07 -9.23
CA ILE A 353 -10.79 11.80 -9.40
C ILE A 353 -12.14 11.80 -8.70
N LEU A 354 -12.34 12.62 -7.66
CA LEU A 354 -13.63 12.73 -6.99
C LEU A 354 -14.67 13.41 -7.88
N LYS A 355 -15.88 12.87 -7.90
CA LYS A 355 -17.05 13.51 -8.49
C LYS A 355 -17.36 14.83 -7.77
N PRO A 356 -17.97 15.84 -8.45
CA PRO A 356 -18.58 16.96 -7.74
C PRO A 356 -19.59 16.45 -6.69
N GLY A 357 -19.45 16.90 -5.45
CA GLY A 357 -20.21 16.40 -4.31
C GLY A 357 -19.57 15.19 -3.59
N GLY A 358 -18.55 14.57 -4.19
CA GLY A 358 -17.82 13.45 -3.59
C GLY A 358 -16.98 13.85 -2.37
N VAL A 359 -16.61 12.87 -1.56
CA VAL A 359 -15.94 13.08 -0.28
C VAL A 359 -14.61 12.37 -0.19
N TRP A 360 -13.66 13.00 0.48
CA TRP A 360 -12.42 12.40 0.94
C TRP A 360 -12.48 12.21 2.46
N VAL A 361 -12.38 10.96 2.91
CA VAL A 361 -12.33 10.59 4.33
C VAL A 361 -10.91 10.15 4.65
N ASN A 362 -10.25 10.79 5.60
CA ASN A 362 -8.87 10.49 6.00
C ASN A 362 -8.74 10.19 7.48
N LEU A 363 -7.91 9.22 7.81
CA LEU A 363 -7.39 8.99 9.15
C LEU A 363 -5.91 8.60 9.07
N GLY A 364 -5.04 9.31 9.77
CA GLY A 364 -3.63 8.96 9.85
C GLY A 364 -2.77 10.05 10.47
N PRO A 365 -1.50 9.73 10.76
CA PRO A 365 -0.49 10.68 11.16
C PRO A 365 0.16 11.34 9.94
N LEU A 366 1.22 12.12 10.18
CA LEU A 366 2.12 12.68 9.18
C LEU A 366 3.54 12.21 9.47
N LEU A 367 3.78 10.90 9.34
CA LEU A 367 5.09 10.28 9.43
C LEU A 367 5.65 10.05 8.02
N TYR A 368 6.19 11.09 7.43
CA TYR A 368 6.62 11.08 6.02
C TYR A 368 7.66 10.00 5.74
N HIS A 369 7.37 9.12 4.79
CA HIS A 369 8.16 7.92 4.52
C HIS A 369 9.55 8.20 3.95
N PHE A 370 9.73 9.37 3.35
CA PHE A 370 10.98 9.78 2.70
C PHE A 370 11.78 10.81 3.52
N GLU A 371 11.28 11.18 4.72
CA GLU A 371 12.01 12.03 5.66
C GLU A 371 13.43 11.49 5.85
N ASN A 372 14.41 12.38 5.79
CA ASN A 372 15.85 12.06 5.95
C ASN A 372 16.43 11.12 4.87
N MET A 373 15.75 10.84 3.76
CA MET A 373 16.31 10.13 2.62
C MET A 373 16.99 11.11 1.66
N ALA A 374 18.32 11.21 1.70
CA ALA A 374 19.09 12.24 1.00
C ALA A 374 18.91 12.28 -0.52
N ASN A 375 18.48 11.17 -1.14
CA ASN A 375 18.32 11.04 -2.59
C ASN A 375 16.86 11.02 -3.06
N GLU A 376 15.93 11.20 -2.12
CA GLU A 376 14.49 11.20 -2.41
C GLU A 376 13.91 12.59 -2.17
N LEU A 377 12.95 12.99 -3.01
CA LEU A 377 12.14 14.16 -2.71
C LEU A 377 11.25 13.85 -1.51
N SER A 378 11.19 14.76 -0.57
CA SER A 378 10.27 14.67 0.55
C SER A 378 9.83 16.08 0.95
N ILE A 379 8.54 16.32 0.98
CA ILE A 379 7.93 17.58 1.40
C ILE A 379 7.13 17.30 2.67
N GLU A 380 7.69 17.70 3.79
CA GLU A 380 7.14 17.47 5.12
C GLU A 380 6.32 18.68 5.57
N LEU A 381 5.00 18.61 5.40
CA LEU A 381 4.06 19.63 5.86
C LEU A 381 3.57 19.31 7.28
N SER A 382 3.36 20.34 8.08
CA SER A 382 2.53 20.23 9.28
C SER A 382 1.07 19.99 8.89
N TYR A 383 0.25 19.53 9.83
CA TYR A 383 -1.18 19.36 9.55
C TYR A 383 -1.85 20.69 9.19
N GLU A 384 -1.46 21.79 9.83
CA GLU A 384 -1.97 23.13 9.51
C GLU A 384 -1.68 23.51 8.05
N GLU A 385 -0.45 23.31 7.59
CA GLU A 385 -0.05 23.60 6.20
C GLU A 385 -0.76 22.69 5.19
N MET A 386 -0.90 21.40 5.53
CA MET A 386 -1.63 20.45 4.68
C MET A 386 -3.12 20.80 4.59
N LYS A 387 -3.76 21.16 5.72
CA LYS A 387 -5.15 21.62 5.78
C LYS A 387 -5.37 22.86 4.91
N ASP A 388 -4.45 23.82 4.98
CA ASP A 388 -4.49 25.03 4.15
C ASP A 388 -4.38 24.68 2.66
N ALA A 389 -3.50 23.74 2.29
CA ALA A 389 -3.37 23.24 0.94
C ALA A 389 -4.65 22.55 0.43
N ILE A 390 -5.28 21.70 1.25
CA ILE A 390 -6.55 21.03 0.96
C ILE A 390 -7.64 22.07 0.66
N MET A 391 -7.77 23.09 1.50
CA MET A 391 -8.77 24.15 1.31
C MET A 391 -8.45 25.01 0.06
N LYS A 392 -7.18 25.31 -0.20
CA LYS A 392 -6.76 26.04 -1.41
C LYS A 392 -6.96 25.25 -2.70
N CYS A 393 -6.90 23.92 -2.65
CA CYS A 393 -7.27 23.04 -3.76
C CYS A 393 -8.76 23.11 -4.08
N GLY A 394 -9.59 23.60 -3.15
CA GLY A 394 -11.02 23.82 -3.32
C GLY A 394 -11.93 22.96 -2.44
N PHE A 395 -11.38 22.05 -1.67
CA PHE A 395 -12.15 21.24 -0.73
C PHE A 395 -12.82 22.05 0.36
N GLN A 396 -13.97 21.58 0.83
CA GLN A 396 -14.66 22.07 2.02
C GLN A 396 -14.51 21.03 3.14
N LEU A 397 -13.88 21.42 4.24
CA LEU A 397 -13.75 20.57 5.41
C LEU A 397 -15.09 20.52 6.15
N GLU A 398 -15.69 19.33 6.26
CA GLU A 398 -16.98 19.12 6.93
C GLU A 398 -16.84 18.56 8.34
N VAL A 399 -15.84 17.70 8.54
CA VAL A 399 -15.55 17.08 9.83
C VAL A 399 -14.05 17.16 10.07
N GLU A 400 -13.67 17.41 11.31
CA GLU A 400 -12.27 17.42 11.74
C GLU A 400 -12.19 16.96 13.19
N ARG A 401 -11.27 16.01 13.46
CA ARG A 401 -10.89 15.54 14.79
C ARG A 401 -9.38 15.47 14.82
N GLU A 402 -8.75 16.33 15.59
CA GLU A 402 -7.29 16.48 15.61
C GLU A 402 -6.60 15.48 16.53
N SER A 403 -7.34 14.69 17.30
CA SER A 403 -6.75 13.79 18.29
C SER A 403 -7.48 12.44 18.28
N VAL A 404 -7.06 11.57 17.37
CA VAL A 404 -7.54 10.19 17.29
C VAL A 404 -6.37 9.25 17.63
N LEU A 405 -6.40 8.77 18.88
CA LEU A 405 -5.32 7.88 19.37
C LEU A 405 -5.49 6.48 18.81
N THR A 406 -4.44 5.99 18.15
CA THR A 406 -4.42 4.65 17.58
C THR A 406 -3.00 4.08 17.54
N THR A 407 -2.87 2.81 17.15
CA THR A 407 -1.61 2.11 16.96
C THR A 407 -1.47 1.64 15.51
N TYR A 408 -0.28 1.20 15.13
CA TYR A 408 -0.03 0.59 13.84
C TYR A 408 0.89 -0.62 13.97
N THR A 409 0.38 -1.81 13.67
CA THR A 409 1.08 -3.10 13.82
C THR A 409 1.69 -3.29 15.22
N GLU A 410 0.93 -2.94 16.26
CA GLU A 410 1.42 -2.93 17.62
C GLU A 410 1.62 -4.35 18.17
N ASN A 411 2.71 -4.55 18.94
CA ASN A 411 2.82 -5.66 19.85
C ASN A 411 2.30 -5.29 21.25
N GLU A 412 1.07 -5.66 21.55
CA GLU A 412 0.40 -5.32 22.81
C GLU A 412 1.15 -5.78 24.09
N ARG A 413 2.03 -6.80 23.97
CA ARG A 413 2.83 -7.31 25.10
C ARG A 413 4.24 -6.74 25.17
N SER A 414 4.64 -5.88 24.20
CA SER A 414 5.92 -5.21 24.27
C SER A 414 5.99 -4.19 25.41
N MET A 415 7.17 -4.04 26.00
CA MET A 415 7.47 -2.97 26.96
C MET A 415 7.61 -1.60 26.27
N LEU A 416 7.84 -1.57 24.95
CA LEU A 416 7.88 -0.37 24.12
C LEU A 416 6.59 -0.29 23.32
N LYS A 417 5.93 0.85 23.42
CA LYS A 417 4.68 1.18 22.75
C LYS A 417 4.85 2.36 21.84
N TYR A 418 4.24 2.29 20.67
CA TYR A 418 4.08 3.42 19.76
C TYR A 418 2.61 3.80 19.71
N LEU A 419 2.31 5.03 20.04
CA LEU A 419 0.97 5.60 19.97
C LEU A 419 0.99 6.73 18.96
N TYR A 420 0.09 6.66 18.01
CA TYR A 420 -0.12 7.73 17.03
C TYR A 420 -1.27 8.60 17.48
N ASP A 421 -1.06 9.90 17.48
CA ASP A 421 -2.08 10.92 17.63
C ASP A 421 -2.46 11.40 16.24
N CYS A 422 -3.46 10.71 15.66
CA CYS A 422 -3.85 10.89 14.27
C CYS A 422 -4.86 12.00 14.09
N VAL A 423 -4.91 12.52 12.86
CA VAL A 423 -5.96 13.42 12.41
C VAL A 423 -7.00 12.62 11.61
N PHE A 424 -8.27 12.85 11.94
CA PHE A 424 -9.40 12.40 11.14
C PHE A 424 -10.09 13.60 10.53
N PHE A 425 -10.32 13.59 9.21
CA PHE A 425 -11.11 14.63 8.56
C PHE A 425 -11.96 14.08 7.40
N VAL A 426 -13.00 14.85 7.08
CA VAL A 426 -13.84 14.67 5.89
C VAL A 426 -13.79 15.96 5.09
N ALA A 427 -13.33 15.85 3.86
CA ALA A 427 -13.22 16.95 2.92
C ALA A 427 -14.11 16.69 1.69
N ARG A 428 -15.03 17.62 1.40
CA ARG A 428 -15.95 17.50 0.26
C ARG A 428 -15.46 18.31 -0.92
N LYS A 429 -15.50 17.70 -2.11
CA LYS A 429 -15.43 18.46 -3.38
C LYS A 429 -16.81 19.08 -3.63
N PRO A 430 -16.97 20.42 -3.66
CA PRO A 430 -18.26 21.05 -3.87
C PRO A 430 -18.98 20.55 -5.12
N ALA A 431 -20.30 20.41 -5.06
CA ALA A 431 -21.10 20.16 -6.25
C ALA A 431 -20.96 21.34 -7.21
N ALA A 432 -20.84 21.05 -8.51
CA ALA A 432 -20.85 22.13 -9.49
C ALA A 432 -22.12 22.96 -9.31
N LEU A 433 -21.97 24.25 -9.06
CA LEU A 433 -23.11 25.17 -9.10
C LEU A 433 -23.75 25.05 -10.47
N HIS A 434 -24.98 24.52 -10.55
CA HIS A 434 -25.78 24.69 -11.76
C HIS A 434 -25.90 26.20 -11.97
N SER A 435 -25.15 26.73 -12.96
CA SER A 435 -25.40 28.09 -13.45
C SER A 435 -26.82 28.08 -14.01
N ASN A 436 -27.78 28.46 -13.15
CA ASN A 436 -29.10 28.84 -13.64
C ASN A 436 -28.88 29.91 -14.68
N SER A 437 -29.09 29.56 -15.94
CA SER A 437 -29.11 30.44 -17.09
C SER A 437 -30.28 31.41 -16.93
N HIS A 438 -30.09 32.45 -16.13
CA HIS A 438 -30.87 33.68 -16.08
C HIS A 438 -29.95 34.83 -15.81
N CYS A 439 -29.00 35.04 -16.74
CA CYS A 439 -28.41 36.36 -16.92
C CYS A 439 -28.76 36.78 -18.34
N LYS A 440 -29.93 37.44 -18.43
CA LYS A 440 -30.31 38.22 -19.58
C LYS A 440 -29.24 39.31 -19.84
N ASP A 441 -28.82 39.38 -21.08
CA ASP A 441 -28.31 40.53 -21.81
C ASP A 441 -27.86 41.75 -20.98
N ILE A 442 -26.58 41.82 -20.63
CA ILE A 442 -25.90 43.10 -20.44
C ILE A 442 -24.96 43.26 -21.63
N LYS A 443 -25.40 44.14 -22.53
CA LYS A 443 -24.71 44.53 -23.75
C LYS A 443 -23.29 44.97 -23.44
N THR A 444 -22.37 44.42 -24.22
CA THR A 444 -21.05 44.95 -24.50
C THR A 444 -21.07 46.44 -24.83
N SER A 445 -20.64 47.27 -23.90
CA SER A 445 -20.10 48.61 -24.23
C SER A 445 -19.10 49.01 -23.15
N ASN A 446 -17.89 49.33 -23.59
CA ASN A 446 -16.76 49.87 -22.85
C ASN A 446 -15.65 48.91 -22.44
N CYS A 447 -14.91 48.44 -23.45
CA CYS A 447 -13.47 48.15 -23.32
C CYS A 447 -12.74 48.68 -24.58
N LYS A 448 -12.76 49.99 -24.76
CA LYS A 448 -11.88 50.69 -25.70
C LYS A 448 -11.53 52.04 -25.11
N GLU A 449 -10.73 52.08 -24.08
CA GLU A 449 -10.01 53.26 -23.60
C GLU A 449 -9.11 52.90 -22.44
N LEU A 450 -8.05 52.16 -22.70
CA LEU A 450 -6.89 52.04 -21.76
C LEU A 450 -5.65 51.45 -22.45
N ASN A 451 -5.44 51.88 -23.73
CA ASN A 451 -4.20 51.57 -24.43
C ASN A 451 -3.65 52.78 -25.19
N ASN A 452 -3.57 53.96 -24.53
CA ASN A 452 -2.87 55.11 -25.10
C ASN A 452 -2.34 56.07 -24.03
N SER A 453 -1.45 55.56 -23.15
CA SER A 453 -0.67 56.48 -22.30
C SER A 453 0.63 55.87 -21.75
N VAL A 454 1.33 55.08 -22.55
CA VAL A 454 2.74 54.75 -22.28
C VAL A 454 3.53 54.77 -23.58
N GLN A 455 3.61 55.97 -24.18
CA GLN A 455 4.66 56.32 -25.12
C GLN A 455 4.75 57.84 -25.17
N LYS A 456 5.57 58.42 -24.30
CA LYS A 456 6.27 59.73 -24.48
C LYS A 456 6.85 60.14 -23.15
N THR A 457 8.07 59.76 -22.90
CA THR A 457 9.11 60.57 -22.22
C THR A 457 10.42 59.78 -22.21
N THR A 458 11.13 59.87 -23.31
CA THR A 458 12.60 59.81 -23.36
C THR A 458 13.02 60.84 -24.37
N THR A 459 13.51 61.99 -23.88
CA THR A 459 14.53 62.89 -24.47
C THR A 459 14.50 64.22 -23.70
N THR A 460 15.40 64.35 -22.81
CA THR A 460 16.43 65.40 -22.60
C THR A 460 17.19 65.09 -21.34
#